data_416d0f1030ab03b2b8893f741d5bb948
#
_entry.id   416d0f1030ab03b2b8893f741d5bb948
#
_cell.length_a   1.000
_cell.length_b   1.000
_cell.length_c   1.000
_cell.angle_alpha   90.00
_cell.angle_beta   90.00
_cell.angle_gamma   90.00
#
_symmetry.space_group_name_H-M   'P 1'
#
loop_
_entity.id
_entity.type
_entity.pdbx_description
1 polymer ?
#
loop_
_entity_poly.entity_id
_entity_poly.type
_entity_poly.pdbx_seq_one_letter_code
_entity_poly.pdbx_strand_id
1 'polypeptide(L)'
;MNIDHNETAGERLALLYQLSQTFNSSLDLDEVLNRVMDEVIAITHAERGFVMLTEPDGKLGFRVARGLDQTTIEAPQFQVSRSVVERVSQDGEPIVTSDAQTDERFNIRQSVMFLGLRSILCVPLSLKERVIGVIYVDNRMQAGIFGPADLKLLSAIASSAAVAIENARLYQVAVEKGRLEKELDMARRVQVSLLPRQMPELPGWEFCTRWKPARQVGGDYYDMIRTESGQLGLVIADVTDKGMPAALFMAFTRSIIRSNLDNTPFPATGITRANRLICQESDNGLFVTMFYGLLNPNTGELTYVNAGHNPPILVTASGPTPAYSTTWLTNTGMALGIQEDATYQQGSVQLNPGDFIVMYTDGVTEAMDTGDELFGMERLQRVLLVNQDKPAAEIASALESALDQFTSSLPPHDDITIVVTKRK
;
A
#
# COMPACT_ATOMS: atom_id res chain seq x y z
N MET A 1 19.41 19.03 -55.43
CA MET A 1 18.38 18.12 -55.98
C MET A 1 17.13 18.43 -55.22
N ASN A 2 16.15 19.14 -55.84
CA ASN A 2 14.93 19.59 -55.18
C ASN A 2 14.08 18.36 -54.88
N ILE A 3 13.86 18.09 -53.60
CA ILE A 3 12.90 17.10 -53.17
C ILE A 3 11.53 17.77 -53.19
N ASP A 4 10.62 17.19 -53.96
CA ASP A 4 9.26 17.65 -54.22
C ASP A 4 8.46 17.76 -52.90
N HIS A 5 8.09 18.97 -52.52
CA HIS A 5 7.18 19.29 -51.43
C HIS A 5 5.69 18.99 -51.77
N ASN A 6 5.42 17.96 -52.54
CA ASN A 6 4.07 17.64 -53.02
C ASN A 6 3.53 16.31 -52.46
N GLU A 7 3.87 16.00 -51.19
CA GLU A 7 3.15 14.92 -50.48
C GLU A 7 1.69 15.30 -50.34
N THR A 8 0.81 14.45 -50.85
CA THR A 8 -0.63 14.64 -50.74
C THR A 8 -1.07 14.51 -49.29
N ALA A 9 -2.17 15.19 -48.90
CA ALA A 9 -2.73 15.07 -47.54
C ALA A 9 -3.01 13.61 -47.14
N GLY A 10 -3.27 12.75 -48.14
CA GLY A 10 -3.50 11.30 -47.95
C GLY A 10 -2.22 10.54 -47.52
N GLU A 11 -1.07 10.87 -48.14
CA GLU A 11 0.23 10.23 -47.79
C GLU A 11 0.66 10.57 -46.37
N ARG A 12 0.47 11.84 -45.95
CA ARG A 12 0.72 12.27 -44.57
C ARG A 12 -0.18 11.57 -43.53
N LEU A 13 -1.46 11.38 -43.86
CA LEU A 13 -2.38 10.68 -43.03
C LEU A 13 -2.00 9.19 -42.90
N ALA A 14 -1.61 8.55 -43.99
CA ALA A 14 -1.15 7.17 -44.01
C ALA A 14 0.14 7.00 -43.18
N LEU A 15 1.09 7.93 -43.27
CA LEU A 15 2.33 7.94 -42.47
C LEU A 15 2.00 8.06 -40.98
N LEU A 16 1.13 9.02 -40.57
CA LEU A 16 0.75 9.21 -39.19
C LEU A 16 0.03 7.99 -38.61
N TYR A 17 -0.81 7.33 -39.41
CA TYR A 17 -1.48 6.10 -39.04
C TYR A 17 -0.49 4.94 -38.81
N GLN A 18 0.48 4.78 -39.72
CA GLN A 18 1.53 3.78 -39.62
C GLN A 18 2.41 4.01 -38.38
N LEU A 19 2.82 5.27 -38.14
CA LEU A 19 3.58 5.65 -36.95
C LEU A 19 2.80 5.38 -35.67
N SER A 20 1.53 5.72 -35.64
CA SER A 20 0.67 5.42 -34.49
C SER A 20 0.58 3.92 -34.21
N GLN A 21 0.48 3.08 -35.24
CA GLN A 21 0.53 1.61 -35.06
C GLN A 21 1.89 1.15 -34.53
N THR A 22 2.98 1.69 -35.09
CA THR A 22 4.35 1.36 -34.68
C THR A 22 4.60 1.71 -33.21
N PHE A 23 4.19 2.90 -32.77
CA PHE A 23 4.36 3.34 -31.39
C PHE A 23 3.53 2.53 -30.39
N ASN A 24 2.32 2.12 -30.77
CA ASN A 24 1.44 1.30 -29.95
C ASN A 24 1.71 -0.22 -30.05
N SER A 25 2.72 -0.65 -30.80
CA SER A 25 3.05 -2.07 -30.98
C SER A 25 3.81 -2.68 -29.80
N SER A 26 4.34 -1.85 -28.90
CA SER A 26 5.01 -2.27 -27.67
C SER A 26 4.39 -1.60 -26.45
N LEU A 27 4.42 -2.30 -25.32
CA LEU A 27 4.07 -1.81 -24.00
C LEU A 27 5.30 -1.56 -23.12
N ASP A 28 6.50 -1.78 -23.67
CA ASP A 28 7.76 -1.41 -23.03
C ASP A 28 8.06 0.07 -23.30
N LEU A 29 8.19 0.86 -22.23
CA LEU A 29 8.36 2.30 -22.34
C LEU A 29 9.66 2.68 -23.08
N ASP A 30 10.75 1.98 -22.78
CA ASP A 30 12.05 2.29 -23.38
C ASP A 30 12.06 1.93 -24.88
N GLU A 31 11.39 0.85 -25.25
CA GLU A 31 11.21 0.47 -26.65
C GLU A 31 10.36 1.50 -27.42
N VAL A 32 9.24 1.95 -26.83
CA VAL A 32 8.38 2.99 -27.42
C VAL A 32 9.16 4.29 -27.61
N LEU A 33 9.89 4.73 -26.58
CA LEU A 33 10.67 5.98 -26.65
C LEU A 33 11.77 5.94 -27.69
N ASN A 34 12.50 4.82 -27.79
CA ASN A 34 13.54 4.63 -28.80
C ASN A 34 12.94 4.65 -30.21
N ARG A 35 11.84 3.94 -30.45
CA ARG A 35 11.14 3.94 -31.74
C ARG A 35 10.65 5.33 -32.14
N VAL A 36 10.02 6.05 -31.21
CA VAL A 36 9.58 7.43 -31.45
C VAL A 36 10.75 8.29 -31.91
N MET A 37 11.90 8.21 -31.24
CA MET A 37 13.04 9.05 -31.58
C MET A 37 13.69 8.66 -32.91
N ASP A 38 13.84 7.36 -33.16
CA ASP A 38 14.41 6.86 -34.43
C ASP A 38 13.57 7.32 -35.63
N GLU A 39 12.24 7.23 -35.52
CA GLU A 39 11.29 7.72 -36.54
C GLU A 39 11.34 9.26 -36.69
N VAL A 40 11.39 9.98 -35.58
CA VAL A 40 11.48 11.44 -35.58
C VAL A 40 12.74 11.90 -36.31
N ILE A 41 13.90 11.31 -36.01
CA ILE A 41 15.18 11.65 -36.67
C ILE A 41 15.12 11.30 -38.16
N ALA A 42 14.59 10.15 -38.54
CA ALA A 42 14.47 9.72 -39.92
C ALA A 42 13.61 10.68 -40.75
N ILE A 43 12.48 11.13 -40.20
CA ILE A 43 11.52 12.01 -40.90
C ILE A 43 12.00 13.46 -40.96
N THR A 44 12.58 13.97 -39.87
CA THR A 44 13.01 15.39 -39.77
C THR A 44 14.42 15.62 -40.33
N HIS A 45 15.17 14.56 -40.61
CA HIS A 45 16.60 14.62 -40.98
C HIS A 45 17.45 15.40 -39.96
N ALA A 46 17.06 15.34 -38.68
CA ALA A 46 17.77 15.99 -37.59
C ALA A 46 19.12 15.31 -37.33
N GLU A 47 20.13 16.10 -36.94
CA GLU A 47 21.43 15.56 -36.52
C GLU A 47 21.30 14.83 -35.19
N ARG A 48 20.45 15.35 -34.28
CA ARG A 48 20.26 14.80 -32.96
C ARG A 48 18.81 14.96 -32.52
N GLY A 49 18.37 14.01 -31.67
CA GLY A 49 17.05 14.03 -31.09
C GLY A 49 17.03 13.58 -29.62
N PHE A 50 16.14 14.16 -28.85
CA PHE A 50 16.01 13.93 -27.43
C PHE A 50 14.53 13.83 -27.03
N VAL A 51 14.19 12.84 -26.21
CA VAL A 51 12.90 12.79 -25.50
C VAL A 51 13.16 13.03 -24.03
N MET A 52 12.44 13.98 -23.48
CA MET A 52 12.44 14.27 -22.05
C MET A 52 11.02 14.13 -21.52
N LEU A 53 10.85 13.44 -20.38
CA LEU A 53 9.57 13.27 -19.72
C LEU A 53 9.57 14.00 -18.38
N THR A 54 8.40 14.48 -17.98
CA THR A 54 8.20 15.11 -16.67
C THR A 54 8.25 14.06 -15.58
N GLU A 55 9.15 14.24 -14.63
CA GLU A 55 9.31 13.40 -13.44
C GLU A 55 8.33 13.80 -12.33
N PRO A 56 8.16 12.97 -11.29
CA PRO A 56 7.24 13.26 -10.17
C PRO A 56 7.56 14.58 -9.43
N ASP A 57 8.82 15.03 -9.44
CA ASP A 57 9.24 16.32 -8.86
C ASP A 57 8.95 17.53 -9.75
N GLY A 58 8.32 17.31 -10.91
CA GLY A 58 7.96 18.33 -11.89
C GLY A 58 9.10 18.75 -12.84
N LYS A 59 10.29 18.15 -12.70
CA LYS A 59 11.41 18.42 -13.60
C LYS A 59 11.38 17.50 -14.82
N LEU A 60 12.05 17.96 -15.90
CA LEU A 60 12.24 17.14 -17.10
C LEU A 60 13.47 16.25 -16.96
N GLY A 61 13.26 14.94 -17.02
CA GLY A 61 14.30 13.93 -17.09
C GLY A 61 14.55 13.46 -18.52
N PHE A 62 15.82 13.29 -18.90
CA PHE A 62 16.19 12.69 -20.18
C PHE A 62 15.86 11.20 -20.18
N ARG A 63 15.15 10.75 -21.22
CA ARG A 63 14.81 9.34 -21.42
C ARG A 63 15.53 8.73 -22.60
N VAL A 64 15.56 9.44 -23.70
CA VAL A 64 16.26 9.03 -24.93
C VAL A 64 17.06 10.19 -25.48
N ALA A 65 18.27 9.90 -25.97
CA ALA A 65 19.12 10.82 -26.68
C ALA A 65 19.82 10.07 -27.85
N ARG A 66 19.52 10.46 -29.07
CA ARG A 66 19.94 9.75 -30.29
C ARG A 66 20.62 10.69 -31.27
N GLY A 67 21.67 10.20 -31.94
CA GLY A 67 22.28 10.82 -33.12
C GLY A 67 21.67 10.31 -34.43
N LEU A 68 22.07 10.92 -35.56
CA LEU A 68 21.60 10.56 -36.90
C LEU A 68 21.93 9.10 -37.27
N ASP A 69 23.02 8.56 -36.73
CA ASP A 69 23.45 7.17 -36.86
C ASP A 69 22.80 6.21 -35.85
N GLN A 70 21.78 6.68 -35.16
CA GLN A 70 21.07 5.95 -34.09
C GLN A 70 21.96 5.58 -32.88
N THR A 71 23.11 6.23 -32.75
CA THR A 71 23.94 6.07 -31.54
C THR A 71 23.37 6.81 -30.35
N THR A 72 23.57 6.25 -29.14
CA THR A 72 23.17 6.91 -27.89
C THR A 72 24.14 8.07 -27.59
N ILE A 73 23.57 9.24 -27.27
CA ILE A 73 24.36 10.43 -26.91
C ILE A 73 24.63 10.38 -25.40
N GLU A 74 25.91 10.45 -25.02
CA GLU A 74 26.34 10.52 -23.62
C GLU A 74 26.14 11.94 -23.05
N ALA A 75 25.84 12.03 -21.77
CA ALA A 75 25.64 13.28 -21.02
C ALA A 75 24.71 14.30 -21.72
N PRO A 76 23.48 13.91 -22.12
CA PRO A 76 22.56 14.72 -22.94
C PRO A 76 22.16 16.05 -22.26
N GLN A 77 22.21 16.12 -20.93
CA GLN A 77 21.85 17.32 -20.15
C GLN A 77 22.74 18.55 -20.45
N PHE A 78 23.90 18.33 -21.02
CA PHE A 78 24.81 19.41 -21.42
C PHE A 78 24.73 19.74 -22.91
N GLN A 79 23.87 19.09 -23.67
CA GLN A 79 23.86 19.15 -25.14
C GLN A 79 22.59 19.76 -25.75
N VAL A 80 21.61 20.16 -24.91
CA VAL A 80 20.35 20.76 -25.36
C VAL A 80 20.20 22.23 -24.90
N SER A 81 19.41 23.00 -25.61
CA SER A 81 19.03 24.34 -25.16
C SER A 81 17.97 24.25 -24.04
N ARG A 82 18.43 24.33 -22.80
CA ARG A 82 17.55 24.27 -21.62
C ARG A 82 16.39 25.27 -21.70
N SER A 83 16.68 26.49 -22.14
CA SER A 83 15.67 27.53 -22.21
C SER A 83 14.56 27.27 -23.24
N VAL A 84 14.85 26.53 -24.31
CA VAL A 84 13.84 26.11 -25.30
C VAL A 84 12.99 25.00 -24.70
N VAL A 85 13.65 24.03 -24.10
CA VAL A 85 12.98 22.86 -23.46
C VAL A 85 12.04 23.28 -22.33
N GLU A 86 12.54 24.12 -21.41
CA GLU A 86 11.75 24.65 -20.28
C GLU A 86 10.54 25.45 -20.77
N ARG A 87 10.71 26.31 -21.76
CA ARG A 87 9.63 27.11 -22.32
C ARG A 87 8.54 26.25 -22.95
N VAL A 88 8.92 25.29 -23.81
CA VAL A 88 7.96 24.39 -24.47
C VAL A 88 7.24 23.53 -23.42
N SER A 89 7.93 23.09 -22.36
CA SER A 89 7.32 22.33 -21.28
C SER A 89 6.32 23.14 -20.45
N GLN A 90 6.61 24.44 -20.22
CA GLN A 90 5.76 25.32 -19.40
C GLN A 90 4.57 25.89 -20.16
N ASP A 91 4.86 26.41 -21.38
CA ASP A 91 3.85 27.13 -22.19
C ASP A 91 2.97 26.14 -23.00
N GLY A 92 3.45 24.91 -23.24
CA GLY A 92 2.79 23.95 -24.11
C GLY A 92 2.83 24.33 -25.60
N GLU A 93 3.58 25.37 -25.96
CA GLU A 93 3.66 25.88 -27.33
C GLU A 93 4.92 25.37 -28.02
N PRO A 94 4.81 24.83 -29.25
CA PRO A 94 5.95 24.31 -29.97
C PRO A 94 6.85 25.46 -30.47
N ILE A 95 8.14 25.18 -30.56
CA ILE A 95 9.15 26.15 -31.02
C ILE A 95 9.90 25.58 -32.23
N VAL A 96 10.00 26.39 -33.29
CA VAL A 96 10.88 26.15 -34.42
C VAL A 96 11.74 27.39 -34.68
N THR A 97 13.03 27.17 -34.96
CA THR A 97 13.91 28.25 -35.42
C THR A 97 14.79 27.75 -36.58
N SER A 98 14.86 28.56 -37.65
CA SER A 98 15.68 28.26 -38.83
C SER A 98 17.16 28.58 -38.62
N ASP A 99 17.48 29.60 -37.81
CA ASP A 99 18.85 29.88 -37.35
C ASP A 99 18.83 30.40 -35.91
N ALA A 100 19.15 29.53 -34.98
CA ALA A 100 19.12 29.82 -33.55
C ALA A 100 20.14 30.86 -33.11
N GLN A 101 21.20 31.10 -33.90
CA GLN A 101 22.23 32.10 -33.61
C GLN A 101 21.78 33.53 -33.96
N THR A 102 20.86 33.69 -34.89
CA THR A 102 20.36 35.01 -35.35
C THR A 102 18.95 35.30 -34.85
N ASP A 103 18.27 34.33 -34.26
CA ASP A 103 16.90 34.47 -33.74
C ASP A 103 16.89 35.31 -32.46
N GLU A 104 16.25 36.49 -32.50
CA GLU A 104 16.18 37.42 -31.36
C GLU A 104 15.58 36.80 -30.09
N ARG A 105 14.73 35.78 -30.24
CA ARG A 105 14.15 35.04 -29.10
C ARG A 105 15.20 34.30 -28.28
N PHE A 106 16.39 34.01 -28.85
CA PHE A 106 17.47 33.21 -28.28
C PHE A 106 18.83 33.92 -28.22
N ASN A 107 18.93 35.13 -28.83
CA ASN A 107 20.18 35.86 -29.04
C ASN A 107 20.96 36.23 -27.75
N ILE A 108 20.33 36.13 -26.58
CA ILE A 108 20.95 36.49 -25.28
C ILE A 108 21.31 35.23 -24.47
N ARG A 109 21.01 34.02 -24.95
CA ARG A 109 21.16 32.82 -24.16
C ARG A 109 22.44 32.05 -24.48
N GLN A 110 23.36 32.02 -23.53
CA GLN A 110 24.69 31.39 -23.65
C GLN A 110 24.66 29.94 -24.13
N SER A 111 23.58 29.18 -23.87
CA SER A 111 23.48 27.78 -24.27
C SER A 111 23.42 27.55 -25.77
N VAL A 112 22.72 28.41 -26.53
CA VAL A 112 22.60 28.28 -27.99
C VAL A 112 23.94 28.55 -28.70
N MET A 113 24.65 29.60 -28.24
CA MET A 113 25.96 29.97 -28.81
C MET A 113 27.04 28.96 -28.39
N PHE A 114 27.07 28.55 -27.13
CA PHE A 114 28.05 27.60 -26.60
C PHE A 114 27.96 26.22 -27.29
N LEU A 115 26.72 25.75 -27.55
CA LEU A 115 26.48 24.46 -28.18
C LEU A 115 26.56 24.48 -29.71
N GLY A 116 26.74 25.67 -30.33
CA GLY A 116 26.83 25.83 -31.79
C GLY A 116 25.54 25.47 -32.53
N LEU A 117 24.37 25.59 -31.89
CA LEU A 117 23.10 25.22 -32.50
C LEU A 117 22.70 26.13 -33.63
N ARG A 118 22.30 25.55 -34.76
CA ARG A 118 21.86 26.28 -35.97
C ARG A 118 20.36 26.18 -36.18
N SER A 119 19.81 25.00 -36.19
CA SER A 119 18.36 24.79 -36.30
C SER A 119 17.86 24.01 -35.10
N ILE A 120 16.70 24.42 -34.55
CA ILE A 120 16.05 23.76 -33.40
C ILE A 120 14.56 23.60 -33.72
N LEU A 121 14.04 22.43 -33.38
CA LEU A 121 12.61 22.13 -33.38
C LEU A 121 12.28 21.40 -32.10
N CYS A 122 11.37 21.96 -31.27
CA CYS A 122 10.96 21.41 -30.02
C CYS A 122 9.42 21.45 -29.92
N VAL A 123 8.83 20.32 -29.60
CA VAL A 123 7.37 20.19 -29.48
C VAL A 123 6.99 19.52 -28.16
N PRO A 124 5.85 19.92 -27.56
CA PRO A 124 5.36 19.27 -26.34
C PRO A 124 4.78 17.89 -26.64
N LEU A 125 5.01 16.96 -25.73
CA LEU A 125 4.26 15.72 -25.62
C LEU A 125 3.04 16.02 -24.73
N SER A 126 1.87 16.23 -25.32
CA SER A 126 0.68 16.69 -24.61
C SER A 126 -0.41 15.63 -24.61
N LEU A 127 -1.02 15.44 -23.43
CA LEU A 127 -2.24 14.65 -23.22
C LEU A 127 -3.35 15.58 -22.73
N LYS A 128 -4.30 15.88 -23.60
CA LYS A 128 -5.31 16.94 -23.37
C LYS A 128 -4.61 18.28 -23.08
N GLU A 129 -4.77 18.81 -21.86
CA GLU A 129 -4.17 20.07 -21.43
C GLU A 129 -2.86 19.90 -20.63
N ARG A 130 -2.39 18.66 -20.43
CA ARG A 130 -1.19 18.39 -19.65
C ARG A 130 -0.01 18.04 -20.54
N VAL A 131 1.09 18.76 -20.38
CA VAL A 131 2.39 18.41 -20.99
C VAL A 131 3.05 17.33 -20.13
N ILE A 132 3.34 16.18 -20.71
CA ILE A 132 4.00 15.04 -20.06
C ILE A 132 5.49 14.97 -20.39
N GLY A 133 5.96 15.81 -21.31
CA GLY A 133 7.34 15.83 -21.75
C GLY A 133 7.51 16.67 -23.02
N VAL A 134 8.67 16.56 -23.62
CA VAL A 134 9.00 17.25 -24.88
C VAL A 134 9.81 16.34 -25.80
N ILE A 135 9.63 16.52 -27.09
CA ILE A 135 10.53 16.04 -28.14
C ILE A 135 11.34 17.24 -28.63
N TYR A 136 12.65 17.11 -28.55
CA TYR A 136 13.60 18.13 -29.01
C TYR A 136 14.52 17.54 -30.08
N VAL A 137 14.62 18.20 -31.19
CA VAL A 137 15.59 17.87 -32.25
C VAL A 137 16.40 19.11 -32.65
N ASP A 138 17.65 18.92 -33.02
CA ASP A 138 18.51 20.01 -33.49
C ASP A 138 19.47 19.60 -34.60
N ASN A 139 20.07 20.64 -35.20
CA ASN A 139 21.17 20.49 -36.10
C ASN A 139 22.20 21.61 -35.83
N ARG A 140 23.47 21.24 -35.74
CA ARG A 140 24.59 22.16 -35.50
C ARG A 140 25.30 22.59 -36.79
N MET A 141 25.17 21.81 -37.86
CA MET A 141 25.92 22.04 -39.08
C MET A 141 25.18 22.93 -40.06
N GLN A 142 23.87 22.83 -40.13
CA GLN A 142 23.04 23.49 -41.12
C GLN A 142 21.92 24.33 -40.49
N ALA A 143 21.78 25.57 -40.99
CA ALA A 143 20.64 26.42 -40.73
C ALA A 143 19.50 26.14 -41.74
N GLY A 144 18.26 26.43 -41.38
CA GLY A 144 17.13 26.35 -42.30
C GLY A 144 16.62 24.93 -42.58
N ILE A 145 17.02 23.94 -41.81
CA ILE A 145 16.56 22.56 -42.00
C ILE A 145 15.10 22.42 -41.57
N PHE A 146 14.70 23.06 -40.45
CA PHE A 146 13.33 22.95 -39.93
C PHE A 146 12.48 24.15 -40.31
N GLY A 147 11.27 23.87 -40.81
CA GLY A 147 10.28 24.86 -41.22
C GLY A 147 8.90 24.60 -40.62
N PRO A 148 7.89 25.41 -40.99
CA PRO A 148 6.51 25.25 -40.49
C PRO A 148 5.84 23.90 -40.84
N ALA A 149 6.31 23.26 -41.94
CA ALA A 149 5.81 21.94 -42.32
C ALA A 149 6.31 20.85 -41.34
N ASP A 150 7.59 20.89 -40.97
CA ASP A 150 8.23 19.98 -40.03
C ASP A 150 7.63 20.15 -38.62
N LEU A 151 7.35 21.41 -38.23
CA LEU A 151 6.68 21.72 -36.99
C LEU A 151 5.31 21.03 -36.89
N LYS A 152 4.47 21.16 -37.96
CA LYS A 152 3.16 20.52 -38.00
C LYS A 152 3.26 19.00 -37.95
N LEU A 153 4.21 18.43 -38.70
CA LEU A 153 4.41 17.00 -38.76
C LEU A 153 4.90 16.46 -37.42
N LEU A 154 5.92 17.06 -36.81
CA LEU A 154 6.45 16.64 -35.54
C LEU A 154 5.41 16.83 -34.41
N SER A 155 4.61 17.88 -34.43
CA SER A 155 3.51 18.07 -33.47
C SER A 155 2.45 16.95 -33.56
N ALA A 156 2.12 16.50 -34.78
CA ALA A 156 1.20 15.38 -34.97
C ALA A 156 1.82 14.05 -34.48
N ILE A 157 3.10 13.82 -34.77
CA ILE A 157 3.85 12.67 -34.26
C ILE A 157 3.89 12.69 -32.73
N ALA A 158 4.23 13.85 -32.15
CA ALA A 158 4.31 14.03 -30.70
C ALA A 158 2.96 13.74 -30.01
N SER A 159 1.85 14.14 -30.61
CA SER A 159 0.51 13.83 -30.09
C SER A 159 0.23 12.33 -30.06
N SER A 160 0.61 11.59 -31.11
CA SER A 160 0.47 10.12 -31.15
C SER A 160 1.45 9.44 -30.18
N ALA A 161 2.70 9.91 -30.16
CA ALA A 161 3.73 9.41 -29.26
C ALA A 161 3.35 9.61 -27.79
N ALA A 162 2.77 10.76 -27.43
CA ALA A 162 2.32 11.04 -26.06
C ALA A 162 1.33 10.00 -25.56
N VAL A 163 0.37 9.58 -26.40
CA VAL A 163 -0.60 8.52 -26.06
C VAL A 163 0.10 7.18 -25.86
N ALA A 164 1.00 6.79 -26.76
CA ALA A 164 1.71 5.53 -26.67
C ALA A 164 2.62 5.45 -25.44
N ILE A 165 3.34 6.55 -25.14
CA ILE A 165 4.20 6.67 -23.95
C ILE A 165 3.39 6.53 -22.66
N GLU A 166 2.24 7.22 -22.57
CA GLU A 166 1.39 7.12 -21.38
C GLU A 166 0.76 5.74 -21.24
N ASN A 167 0.34 5.10 -22.33
CA ASN A 167 -0.16 3.73 -22.31
C ASN A 167 0.91 2.75 -21.79
N ALA A 168 2.14 2.85 -22.28
CA ALA A 168 3.26 2.02 -21.82
C ALA A 168 3.56 2.26 -20.34
N ARG A 169 3.57 3.53 -19.89
CA ARG A 169 3.75 3.90 -18.48
C ARG A 169 2.66 3.32 -17.58
N LEU A 170 1.40 3.49 -17.98
CA LEU A 170 0.27 2.96 -17.21
C LEU A 170 0.30 1.43 -17.14
N TYR A 171 0.71 0.78 -18.21
CA TYR A 171 0.88 -0.67 -18.23
C TYR A 171 1.98 -1.13 -17.26
N GLN A 172 3.15 -0.49 -17.26
CA GLN A 172 4.22 -0.79 -16.30
C GLN A 172 3.75 -0.64 -14.85
N VAL A 173 3.04 0.46 -14.54
CA VAL A 173 2.47 0.69 -13.20
C VAL A 173 1.47 -0.40 -12.84
N ALA A 174 0.60 -0.81 -13.77
CA ALA A 174 -0.39 -1.87 -13.52
C ALA A 174 0.28 -3.24 -13.29
N VAL A 175 1.31 -3.58 -14.05
CA VAL A 175 2.08 -4.84 -13.90
C VAL A 175 2.78 -4.87 -12.54
N GLU A 176 3.46 -3.77 -12.14
CA GLU A 176 4.17 -3.72 -10.86
C GLU A 176 3.19 -3.76 -9.68
N LYS A 177 2.06 -3.04 -9.77
CA LYS A 177 1.00 -3.13 -8.77
C LYS A 177 0.46 -4.55 -8.63
N GLY A 178 0.19 -5.22 -9.75
CA GLY A 178 -0.29 -6.61 -9.73
C GLY A 178 0.75 -7.60 -9.19
N ARG A 179 2.05 -7.34 -9.36
CA ARG A 179 3.13 -8.11 -8.75
C ARG A 179 3.14 -7.96 -7.23
N LEU A 180 3.09 -6.70 -6.75
CA LEU A 180 3.05 -6.39 -5.31
C LEU A 180 1.79 -6.97 -4.63
N GLU A 181 0.63 -6.89 -5.26
CA GLU A 181 -0.61 -7.48 -4.75
C GLU A 181 -0.48 -9.01 -4.57
N LYS A 182 0.15 -9.70 -5.52
CA LYS A 182 0.42 -11.14 -5.40
C LYS A 182 1.38 -11.48 -4.27
N GLU A 183 2.44 -10.70 -4.09
CA GLU A 183 3.40 -10.88 -3.00
C GLU A 183 2.71 -10.70 -1.63
N LEU A 184 1.87 -9.68 -1.49
CA LEU A 184 1.09 -9.45 -0.28
C LEU A 184 0.05 -10.56 -0.02
N ASP A 185 -0.60 -11.10 -1.06
CA ASP A 185 -1.51 -12.24 -0.92
C ASP A 185 -0.78 -13.51 -0.45
N MET A 186 0.45 -13.73 -0.91
CA MET A 186 1.29 -14.82 -0.39
C MET A 186 1.65 -14.59 1.08
N ALA A 187 2.04 -13.38 1.48
CA ALA A 187 2.32 -13.04 2.87
C ALA A 187 1.09 -13.26 3.76
N ARG A 188 -0.11 -12.86 3.30
CA ARG A 188 -1.38 -13.14 3.98
C ARG A 188 -1.61 -14.63 4.20
N ARG A 189 -1.38 -15.47 3.19
CA ARG A 189 -1.53 -16.92 3.33
C ARG A 189 -0.58 -17.51 4.38
N VAL A 190 0.65 -17.02 4.44
CA VAL A 190 1.61 -17.40 5.49
C VAL A 190 1.06 -16.95 6.85
N GLN A 191 0.63 -15.71 6.99
CA GLN A 191 0.09 -15.17 8.24
C GLN A 191 -1.13 -15.96 8.75
N VAL A 192 -2.11 -16.24 7.87
CA VAL A 192 -3.27 -17.09 8.21
C VAL A 192 -2.83 -18.47 8.69
N SER A 193 -1.75 -19.03 8.13
CA SER A 193 -1.24 -20.34 8.57
C SER A 193 -0.62 -20.34 9.98
N LEU A 194 -0.27 -19.16 10.49
CA LEU A 194 0.23 -18.97 11.86
C LEU A 194 -0.90 -18.94 12.89
N LEU A 195 -2.12 -18.54 12.50
CA LEU A 195 -3.28 -18.54 13.38
C LEU A 195 -3.83 -19.97 13.59
N PRO A 196 -4.57 -20.23 14.67
CA PRO A 196 -5.17 -21.53 14.94
C PRO A 196 -6.06 -22.00 13.79
N ARG A 197 -5.74 -23.14 13.21
CA ARG A 197 -6.52 -23.73 12.10
C ARG A 197 -7.84 -24.36 12.57
N GLN A 198 -7.89 -24.80 13.80
CA GLN A 198 -9.06 -25.45 14.41
C GLN A 198 -9.22 -24.93 15.83
N MET A 199 -10.46 -24.72 16.22
CA MET A 199 -10.78 -24.39 17.60
C MET A 199 -10.60 -25.63 18.48
N PRO A 200 -10.12 -25.49 19.74
CA PRO A 200 -9.97 -26.62 20.64
C PRO A 200 -11.34 -27.21 20.97
N GLU A 201 -11.45 -28.52 20.84
CA GLU A 201 -12.62 -29.26 21.33
C GLU A 201 -12.41 -29.58 22.82
N LEU A 202 -13.18 -28.92 23.68
CA LEU A 202 -13.19 -29.16 25.12
C LEU A 202 -14.63 -29.42 25.61
N PRO A 203 -14.89 -30.54 26.28
CA PRO A 203 -16.24 -30.82 26.85
C PRO A 203 -16.69 -29.67 27.75
N GLY A 204 -17.92 -29.20 27.55
CA GLY A 204 -18.49 -28.11 28.34
C GLY A 204 -18.06 -26.71 27.90
N TRP A 205 -17.34 -26.56 26.81
CA TRP A 205 -16.89 -25.27 26.30
C TRP A 205 -17.21 -25.06 24.82
N GLU A 206 -17.42 -23.82 24.46
CA GLU A 206 -17.53 -23.35 23.05
C GLU A 206 -16.55 -22.24 22.81
N PHE A 207 -15.92 -22.27 21.62
CA PHE A 207 -14.97 -21.27 21.15
C PHE A 207 -15.33 -20.79 19.75
N CYS A 208 -15.27 -19.50 19.52
CA CYS A 208 -15.46 -18.94 18.20
C CYS A 208 -14.51 -17.75 18.02
N THR A 209 -13.92 -17.64 16.83
CA THR A 209 -13.06 -16.53 16.46
C THR A 209 -13.50 -15.89 15.16
N ARG A 210 -13.32 -14.58 15.06
CA ARG A 210 -13.42 -13.82 13.82
C ARG A 210 -12.15 -12.99 13.69
N TRP A 211 -11.58 -12.97 12.50
CA TRP A 211 -10.38 -12.22 12.18
C TRP A 211 -10.51 -11.63 10.80
N LYS A 212 -10.49 -10.30 10.70
CA LYS A 212 -10.66 -9.53 9.46
C LYS A 212 -9.61 -8.41 9.43
N PRO A 213 -8.50 -8.59 8.74
CA PRO A 213 -7.50 -7.54 8.64
C PRO A 213 -8.00 -6.37 7.79
N ALA A 214 -7.61 -5.14 8.17
CA ALA A 214 -7.95 -3.92 7.45
C ALA A 214 -7.23 -3.80 6.11
N ARG A 215 -6.02 -4.39 6.03
CA ARG A 215 -5.20 -4.45 4.82
C ARG A 215 -5.03 -5.90 4.38
N GLN A 216 -4.13 -6.16 3.43
CA GLN A 216 -3.80 -7.52 2.99
C GLN A 216 -3.22 -8.38 4.11
N VAL A 217 -2.46 -7.78 5.01
CA VAL A 217 -1.91 -8.39 6.23
C VAL A 217 -2.17 -7.47 7.41
N GLY A 218 -2.26 -8.03 8.64
CA GLY A 218 -2.62 -7.31 9.85
C GLY A 218 -1.63 -7.49 11.00
N GLY A 219 -1.74 -6.60 12.01
CA GLY A 219 -1.01 -6.66 13.27
C GLY A 219 -1.65 -7.58 14.30
N ASP A 220 -2.94 -7.82 14.16
CA ASP A 220 -3.74 -8.62 15.10
C ASP A 220 -3.29 -10.08 15.17
N TYR A 221 -3.21 -10.58 16.40
CA TYR A 221 -2.87 -11.96 16.69
C TYR A 221 -3.85 -12.55 17.72
N TYR A 222 -4.32 -13.76 17.46
CA TYR A 222 -5.00 -14.57 18.47
C TYR A 222 -4.48 -16.00 18.46
N ASP A 223 -4.55 -16.66 19.62
CA ASP A 223 -4.12 -18.04 19.72
C ASP A 223 -4.88 -18.79 20.84
N MET A 224 -4.85 -20.12 20.73
CA MET A 224 -5.38 -21.05 21.73
C MET A 224 -4.34 -22.14 21.96
N ILE A 225 -3.63 -22.06 23.09
CA ILE A 225 -2.45 -22.87 23.39
C ILE A 225 -2.82 -23.89 24.47
N ARG A 226 -2.86 -25.19 24.12
CA ARG A 226 -3.01 -26.25 25.14
C ARG A 226 -1.69 -26.42 25.86
N THR A 227 -1.72 -26.32 27.18
CA THR A 227 -0.58 -26.60 28.05
C THR A 227 -0.47 -28.09 28.35
N GLU A 228 0.74 -28.54 28.74
CA GLU A 228 0.94 -29.93 29.21
C GLU A 228 0.09 -30.30 30.45
N SER A 229 -0.25 -29.29 31.27
CA SER A 229 -1.13 -29.46 32.42
C SER A 229 -2.62 -29.62 32.09
N GLY A 230 -2.98 -29.57 30.79
CA GLY A 230 -4.35 -29.68 30.31
C GLY A 230 -5.18 -28.38 30.41
N GLN A 231 -4.56 -27.27 30.78
CA GLN A 231 -5.14 -25.93 30.72
C GLN A 231 -5.11 -25.38 29.29
N LEU A 232 -5.87 -24.31 29.05
CA LEU A 232 -5.93 -23.64 27.74
C LEU A 232 -5.51 -22.18 27.87
N GLY A 233 -4.39 -21.81 27.21
CA GLY A 233 -4.00 -20.42 27.05
C GLY A 233 -4.85 -19.76 25.95
N LEU A 234 -5.50 -18.67 26.29
CA LEU A 234 -6.25 -17.79 25.38
C LEU A 234 -5.43 -16.53 25.15
N VAL A 235 -5.12 -16.21 23.90
CA VAL A 235 -4.32 -15.03 23.53
C VAL A 235 -5.11 -14.17 22.58
N ILE A 236 -5.10 -12.87 22.81
CA ILE A 236 -5.41 -11.85 21.80
C ILE A 236 -4.42 -10.72 21.97
N ALA A 237 -3.94 -10.17 20.86
CA ALA A 237 -2.93 -9.12 20.84
C ALA A 237 -3.09 -8.27 19.59
N ASP A 238 -2.66 -7.03 19.69
CA ASP A 238 -2.60 -6.07 18.59
C ASP A 238 -1.26 -5.37 18.60
N VAL A 239 -0.60 -5.38 17.45
CA VAL A 239 0.69 -4.72 17.18
C VAL A 239 0.43 -3.32 16.67
N THR A 240 1.11 -2.36 17.26
CA THR A 240 1.11 -0.99 16.75
C THR A 240 1.60 -0.91 15.31
N ASP A 241 1.09 0.09 14.55
CA ASP A 241 1.31 0.24 13.10
C ASP A 241 0.47 -0.75 12.28
N LYS A 242 0.53 -0.68 10.96
CA LYS A 242 -0.31 -1.46 10.04
C LYS A 242 0.47 -1.99 8.85
N GLY A 243 0.00 -3.09 8.30
CA GLY A 243 0.58 -3.69 7.11
C GLY A 243 1.79 -4.59 7.40
N MET A 244 2.78 -4.60 6.52
CA MET A 244 3.88 -5.57 6.56
C MET A 244 4.74 -5.50 7.84
N PRO A 245 5.13 -4.31 8.38
CA PRO A 245 5.90 -4.24 9.63
C PRO A 245 5.14 -4.87 10.80
N ALA A 246 3.86 -4.51 10.98
CA ALA A 246 3.02 -5.07 12.04
C ALA A 246 2.82 -6.59 11.87
N ALA A 247 2.61 -7.07 10.65
CA ALA A 247 2.45 -8.50 10.38
C ALA A 247 3.69 -9.34 10.70
N LEU A 248 4.88 -8.82 10.42
CA LEU A 248 6.15 -9.47 10.77
C LEU A 248 6.37 -9.48 12.28
N PHE A 249 6.09 -8.36 12.95
CA PHE A 249 6.21 -8.26 14.39
C PHE A 249 5.18 -9.13 15.13
N MET A 250 3.98 -9.28 14.58
CA MET A 250 2.98 -10.25 15.05
C MET A 250 3.52 -11.69 15.02
N ALA A 251 4.13 -12.10 13.90
CA ALA A 251 4.67 -13.46 13.74
C ALA A 251 5.82 -13.72 14.72
N PHE A 252 6.68 -12.73 14.93
CA PHE A 252 7.74 -12.74 15.93
C PHE A 252 7.19 -12.84 17.35
N THR A 253 6.23 -11.96 17.72
CA THR A 253 5.55 -11.98 19.02
C THR A 253 4.90 -13.34 19.30
N ARG A 254 4.18 -13.90 18.32
CA ARG A 254 3.59 -15.23 18.44
C ARG A 254 4.63 -16.29 18.78
N SER A 255 5.78 -16.27 18.15
CA SER A 255 6.83 -17.27 18.41
C SER A 255 7.37 -17.17 19.84
N ILE A 256 7.58 -15.95 20.34
CA ILE A 256 8.00 -15.70 21.74
C ILE A 256 6.91 -16.17 22.71
N ILE A 257 5.67 -15.80 22.48
CA ILE A 257 4.54 -16.14 23.35
C ILE A 257 4.41 -17.66 23.46
N ARG A 258 4.38 -18.39 22.35
CA ARG A 258 4.29 -19.85 22.37
C ARG A 258 5.45 -20.51 23.12
N SER A 259 6.67 -20.03 22.95
CA SER A 259 7.85 -20.63 23.63
C SER A 259 7.91 -20.32 25.12
N ASN A 260 7.32 -19.22 25.60
CA ASN A 260 7.43 -18.80 26.99
C ASN A 260 6.22 -19.12 27.86
N LEU A 261 5.04 -19.41 27.25
CA LEU A 261 3.80 -19.65 27.99
C LEU A 261 3.40 -21.12 28.08
N ASP A 262 3.96 -21.99 27.24
CA ASP A 262 3.57 -23.41 27.15
C ASP A 262 3.73 -24.18 28.50
N ASN A 263 4.81 -23.89 29.27
CA ASN A 263 5.12 -24.58 30.51
C ASN A 263 5.20 -23.66 31.74
N THR A 264 4.53 -22.50 31.70
CA THR A 264 4.56 -21.56 32.82
C THR A 264 3.24 -21.53 33.56
N PRO A 265 3.16 -22.03 34.82
CA PRO A 265 1.92 -22.07 35.58
C PRO A 265 1.45 -20.67 36.04
N PHE A 266 2.31 -19.67 35.95
CA PHE A 266 2.03 -18.29 36.35
C PHE A 266 2.07 -17.36 35.13
N PRO A 267 0.94 -16.93 34.60
CA PRO A 267 0.83 -16.04 33.46
C PRO A 267 1.73 -14.79 33.53
N ALA A 268 1.76 -14.11 34.68
CA ALA A 268 2.55 -12.92 34.91
C ALA A 268 4.06 -13.14 34.69
N THR A 269 4.58 -14.29 35.14
CA THR A 269 6.01 -14.65 34.96
C THR A 269 6.32 -14.90 33.49
N GLY A 270 5.45 -15.61 32.77
CA GLY A 270 5.63 -15.89 31.35
C GLY A 270 5.60 -14.62 30.50
N ILE A 271 4.63 -13.75 30.75
CA ILE A 271 4.50 -12.45 30.05
C ILE A 271 5.69 -11.52 30.35
N THR A 272 6.16 -11.45 31.62
CA THR A 272 7.35 -10.66 31.98
C THR A 272 8.60 -11.13 31.20
N ARG A 273 8.75 -12.45 31.03
CA ARG A 273 9.87 -13.02 30.27
C ARG A 273 9.72 -12.73 28.77
N ALA A 274 8.51 -12.87 28.23
CA ALA A 274 8.19 -12.56 26.84
C ALA A 274 8.44 -11.07 26.54
N ASN A 275 8.01 -10.15 27.42
CA ASN A 275 8.25 -8.72 27.28
C ASN A 275 9.74 -8.41 27.12
N ARG A 276 10.60 -8.98 27.98
CA ARG A 276 12.05 -8.75 27.90
C ARG A 276 12.60 -9.15 26.53
N LEU A 277 12.21 -10.30 26.00
CA LEU A 277 12.65 -10.77 24.69
C LEU A 277 12.13 -9.87 23.55
N ILE A 278 10.89 -9.41 23.66
CA ILE A 278 10.31 -8.48 22.67
C ILE A 278 11.05 -7.15 22.68
N CYS A 279 11.36 -6.59 23.86
CA CYS A 279 12.11 -5.32 23.95
C CYS A 279 13.54 -5.43 23.38
N GLN A 280 14.21 -6.57 23.53
CA GLN A 280 15.57 -6.78 23.01
C GLN A 280 15.66 -6.78 21.48
N GLU A 281 14.58 -7.12 20.81
CA GLU A 281 14.52 -7.20 19.34
C GLU A 281 13.69 -6.06 18.70
N SER A 282 13.12 -5.17 19.52
CA SER A 282 12.24 -4.07 19.07
C SER A 282 13.00 -2.75 18.97
N ASP A 283 13.87 -2.61 17.97
CA ASP A 283 14.62 -1.36 17.71
C ASP A 283 13.78 -0.26 17.02
N ASN A 284 12.57 -0.56 16.54
CA ASN A 284 11.79 0.33 15.68
C ASN A 284 10.61 1.03 16.38
N GLY A 285 10.53 0.96 17.72
CA GLY A 285 9.42 1.55 18.48
C GLY A 285 8.08 0.83 18.33
N LEU A 286 8.06 -0.37 17.75
CA LEU A 286 6.88 -1.22 17.71
C LEU A 286 6.66 -1.85 19.08
N PHE A 287 5.40 -1.89 19.52
CA PHE A 287 4.97 -2.54 20.74
C PHE A 287 3.68 -3.34 20.51
N VAL A 288 3.31 -4.18 21.48
CA VAL A 288 2.16 -5.05 21.37
C VAL A 288 1.28 -4.90 22.60
N THR A 289 0.01 -4.60 22.38
CA THR A 289 -1.00 -4.79 23.44
C THR A 289 -1.42 -6.24 23.46
N MET A 290 -1.57 -6.85 24.64
CA MET A 290 -1.89 -8.27 24.74
C MET A 290 -2.76 -8.59 25.94
N PHE A 291 -3.77 -9.41 25.72
CA PHE A 291 -4.43 -10.15 26.78
C PHE A 291 -4.05 -11.63 26.68
N TYR A 292 -3.60 -12.20 27.80
CA TYR A 292 -3.36 -13.61 27.97
C TYR A 292 -4.17 -14.16 29.13
N GLY A 293 -5.00 -15.17 28.88
CA GLY A 293 -5.80 -15.88 29.90
C GLY A 293 -5.46 -17.37 29.93
N LEU A 294 -5.12 -17.90 31.09
CA LEU A 294 -4.91 -19.32 31.32
C LEU A 294 -6.18 -19.91 31.94
N LEU A 295 -6.95 -20.64 31.14
CA LEU A 295 -8.22 -21.26 31.52
C LEU A 295 -7.98 -22.68 32.03
N ASN A 296 -8.48 -22.97 33.21
CA ASN A 296 -8.67 -24.35 33.70
C ASN A 296 -10.05 -24.85 33.23
N PRO A 297 -10.13 -25.75 32.24
CA PRO A 297 -11.42 -26.16 31.69
C PRO A 297 -12.29 -26.97 32.67
N ASN A 298 -11.68 -27.61 33.67
CA ASN A 298 -12.41 -28.41 34.66
C ASN A 298 -13.12 -27.55 35.71
N THR A 299 -12.41 -26.53 36.21
CA THR A 299 -12.96 -25.64 37.25
C THR A 299 -13.68 -24.43 36.65
N GLY A 300 -13.23 -23.95 35.49
CA GLY A 300 -13.68 -22.68 34.89
C GLY A 300 -12.94 -21.46 35.42
N GLU A 301 -11.88 -21.65 36.20
CA GLU A 301 -11.01 -20.56 36.63
C GLU A 301 -10.18 -20.03 35.46
N LEU A 302 -10.20 -18.73 35.25
CA LEU A 302 -9.40 -18.02 34.28
C LEU A 302 -8.43 -17.09 35.02
N THR A 303 -7.15 -17.43 35.04
CA THR A 303 -6.09 -16.51 35.50
C THR A 303 -5.54 -15.72 34.33
N TYR A 304 -5.49 -14.39 34.40
CA TYR A 304 -5.15 -13.57 33.24
C TYR A 304 -4.14 -12.47 33.55
N VAL A 305 -3.48 -12.04 32.49
CA VAL A 305 -2.68 -10.80 32.38
C VAL A 305 -3.23 -9.96 31.25
N ASN A 306 -3.51 -8.70 31.53
CA ASN A 306 -3.84 -7.72 30.50
C ASN A 306 -2.68 -6.71 30.37
N ALA A 307 -1.87 -6.86 29.35
CA ALA A 307 -0.72 -6.02 29.05
C ALA A 307 -1.12 -4.88 28.09
N GLY A 308 -1.88 -3.92 28.59
CA GLY A 308 -2.29 -2.72 27.85
C GLY A 308 -3.32 -2.95 26.73
N HIS A 309 -3.96 -4.11 26.69
CA HIS A 309 -4.93 -4.45 25.66
C HIS A 309 -6.36 -3.99 26.03
N ASN A 310 -7.23 -3.84 25.02
CA ASN A 310 -8.64 -3.59 25.22
C ASN A 310 -9.23 -4.59 26.23
N PRO A 311 -9.86 -4.12 27.32
CA PRO A 311 -10.27 -5.03 28.37
C PRO A 311 -11.36 -5.99 27.88
N PRO A 312 -11.14 -7.32 27.94
CA PRO A 312 -12.16 -8.31 27.62
C PRO A 312 -13.40 -8.16 28.51
N ILE A 313 -14.54 -8.51 27.97
CA ILE A 313 -15.81 -8.46 28.67
C ILE A 313 -16.20 -9.87 29.13
N LEU A 314 -16.27 -10.07 30.43
CA LEU A 314 -16.89 -11.25 31.04
C LEU A 314 -18.37 -10.95 31.25
N VAL A 315 -19.25 -11.77 30.67
CA VAL A 315 -20.69 -11.74 30.86
C VAL A 315 -21.08 -12.91 31.73
N THR A 316 -21.67 -12.63 32.91
CA THR A 316 -22.06 -13.64 33.89
C THR A 316 -23.57 -13.66 34.11
N ALA A 317 -24.14 -14.84 34.22
CA ALA A 317 -25.53 -15.02 34.57
C ALA A 317 -25.75 -14.76 36.07
N SER A 318 -26.59 -13.78 36.41
CA SER A 318 -26.86 -13.38 37.81
C SER A 318 -28.22 -13.88 38.30
N GLY A 319 -28.25 -15.01 39.02
CA GLY A 319 -29.44 -15.45 39.81
C GLY A 319 -30.57 -16.10 39.00
N PRO A 320 -31.69 -16.44 39.69
CA PRO A 320 -32.83 -17.16 39.10
C PRO A 320 -33.73 -16.33 38.17
N THR A 321 -33.59 -15.02 38.14
CA THR A 321 -34.11 -14.13 37.08
C THR A 321 -32.98 -13.78 36.16
N PRO A 322 -33.18 -13.75 34.80
CA PRO A 322 -32.10 -13.54 33.87
C PRO A 322 -31.61 -12.07 33.92
N ALA A 323 -30.89 -11.74 35.00
CA ALA A 323 -30.11 -10.52 35.11
C ALA A 323 -28.67 -10.94 34.84
N TYR A 324 -28.09 -10.43 33.74
CA TYR A 324 -26.68 -10.60 33.41
C TYR A 324 -25.89 -9.38 33.87
N SER A 325 -24.68 -9.62 34.34
CA SER A 325 -23.75 -8.58 34.67
C SER A 325 -22.51 -8.66 33.75
N THR A 326 -21.91 -7.53 33.50
CA THR A 326 -20.67 -7.43 32.72
C THR A 326 -19.53 -6.97 33.60
N THR A 327 -18.40 -7.65 33.51
CA THR A 327 -17.15 -7.27 34.18
C THR A 327 -16.05 -7.09 33.15
N TRP A 328 -15.37 -5.98 33.24
CA TRP A 328 -14.24 -5.67 32.37
C TRP A 328 -12.94 -6.19 32.99
N LEU A 329 -12.19 -7.00 32.27
CA LEU A 329 -10.89 -7.51 32.71
C LEU A 329 -9.79 -6.48 32.41
N THR A 330 -9.67 -5.51 33.30
CA THR A 330 -8.81 -4.33 33.14
C THR A 330 -7.32 -4.63 33.13
N ASN A 331 -6.52 -3.65 32.76
CA ASN A 331 -5.06 -3.75 32.66
C ASN A 331 -4.39 -4.16 33.96
N THR A 332 -3.43 -5.08 33.84
CA THR A 332 -2.58 -5.57 34.93
C THR A 332 -1.11 -5.22 34.69
N GLY A 333 -0.79 -4.54 33.57
CA GLY A 333 0.55 -4.10 33.18
C GLY A 333 0.50 -3.26 31.90
N MET A 334 1.63 -2.71 31.50
CA MET A 334 1.77 -1.96 30.25
C MET A 334 1.91 -2.88 29.03
N ALA A 335 1.76 -2.34 27.82
CA ALA A 335 1.99 -3.07 26.58
C ALA A 335 3.42 -3.63 26.50
N LEU A 336 3.58 -4.75 25.77
CA LEU A 336 4.87 -5.44 25.60
C LEU A 336 5.74 -4.69 24.59
N GLY A 337 7.05 -4.65 24.83
CA GLY A 337 8.00 -4.01 23.92
C GLY A 337 8.28 -2.53 24.23
N ILE A 338 7.68 -1.95 25.28
CA ILE A 338 7.89 -0.56 25.66
C ILE A 338 9.04 -0.41 26.65
N GLN A 339 9.06 -1.26 27.70
CA GLN A 339 10.01 -1.15 28.79
C GLN A 339 10.49 -2.54 29.20
N GLU A 340 11.78 -2.82 29.11
CA GLU A 340 12.34 -4.17 29.28
C GLU A 340 12.14 -4.73 30.69
N ASP A 341 12.25 -3.88 31.71
CA ASP A 341 12.11 -4.27 33.14
C ASP A 341 10.64 -4.18 33.66
N ALA A 342 9.67 -3.98 32.75
CA ALA A 342 8.28 -3.97 33.15
C ALA A 342 7.87 -5.31 33.76
N THR A 343 7.10 -5.23 34.85
CA THR A 343 6.52 -6.38 35.56
C THR A 343 5.01 -6.38 35.41
N TYR A 344 4.43 -7.59 35.41
CA TYR A 344 3.02 -7.78 35.20
C TYR A 344 2.39 -8.42 36.43
N GLN A 345 1.17 -8.01 36.73
CA GLN A 345 0.34 -8.67 37.74
C GLN A 345 -0.67 -9.60 37.04
N GLN A 346 -1.24 -10.53 37.77
CA GLN A 346 -2.30 -11.40 37.27
C GLN A 346 -3.58 -11.20 38.05
N GLY A 347 -4.71 -11.21 37.34
CA GLY A 347 -6.03 -11.29 37.89
C GLY A 347 -6.58 -12.71 37.79
N SER A 348 -7.65 -13.00 38.49
CA SER A 348 -8.39 -14.26 38.35
C SER A 348 -9.89 -14.01 38.36
N VAL A 349 -10.63 -14.73 37.55
CA VAL A 349 -12.09 -14.74 37.50
C VAL A 349 -12.61 -16.14 37.30
N GLN A 350 -13.85 -16.38 37.75
CA GLN A 350 -14.54 -17.64 37.63
C GLN A 350 -15.58 -17.57 36.51
N LEU A 351 -15.51 -18.46 35.52
CA LEU A 351 -16.58 -18.71 34.57
C LEU A 351 -17.42 -19.88 35.05
N ASN A 352 -18.70 -19.64 35.34
CA ASN A 352 -19.68 -20.68 35.63
C ASN A 352 -20.39 -21.17 34.36
N PRO A 353 -21.12 -22.29 34.40
CA PRO A 353 -21.96 -22.68 33.28
C PRO A 353 -22.92 -21.56 32.86
N GLY A 354 -22.94 -21.24 31.57
CA GLY A 354 -23.69 -20.10 31.00
C GLY A 354 -22.87 -18.83 30.81
N ASP A 355 -21.79 -18.65 31.58
CA ASP A 355 -20.92 -17.46 31.45
C ASP A 355 -20.06 -17.52 30.17
N PHE A 356 -19.71 -16.34 29.64
CA PHE A 356 -18.80 -16.24 28.51
C PHE A 356 -17.93 -14.98 28.58
N ILE A 357 -16.77 -15.06 27.96
CA ILE A 357 -15.85 -13.94 27.79
C ILE A 357 -15.73 -13.61 26.31
N VAL A 358 -15.71 -12.30 26.00
CA VAL A 358 -15.41 -11.77 24.66
C VAL A 358 -14.14 -10.95 24.75
N MET A 359 -13.12 -11.39 24.02
CA MET A 359 -11.88 -10.66 23.78
C MET A 359 -11.96 -10.04 22.39
N TYR A 360 -11.47 -8.82 22.21
CA TYR A 360 -11.59 -8.08 20.96
C TYR A 360 -10.47 -7.04 20.85
N THR A 361 -10.06 -6.71 19.61
CA THR A 361 -9.14 -5.63 19.32
C THR A 361 -9.87 -4.30 19.13
N ASP A 362 -9.14 -3.20 19.18
CA ASP A 362 -9.70 -1.84 19.11
C ASP A 362 -10.49 -1.57 17.83
N GLY A 363 -10.12 -2.23 16.69
CA GLY A 363 -10.90 -2.17 15.46
C GLY A 363 -12.39 -2.52 15.61
N VAL A 364 -12.79 -3.19 16.69
CA VAL A 364 -14.22 -3.40 17.02
C VAL A 364 -14.86 -2.12 17.57
N THR A 365 -14.24 -1.49 18.54
CA THR A 365 -14.78 -0.30 19.21
C THR A 365 -14.54 1.00 18.47
N GLU A 366 -13.47 1.03 17.66
CA GLU A 366 -13.08 2.17 16.83
C GLU A 366 -13.61 2.08 15.39
N ALA A 367 -14.41 1.05 15.07
CA ALA A 367 -15.13 0.99 13.80
C ALA A 367 -15.98 2.25 13.62
N MET A 368 -15.84 2.93 12.46
CA MET A 368 -16.50 4.20 12.16
C MET A 368 -17.65 4.04 11.18
N ASP A 369 -18.70 4.80 11.38
CA ASP A 369 -19.76 4.97 10.40
C ASP A 369 -19.43 6.07 9.36
N THR A 370 -20.36 6.35 8.46
CA THR A 370 -20.22 7.41 7.45
C THR A 370 -20.19 8.83 8.02
N GLY A 371 -20.47 9.01 9.30
CA GLY A 371 -20.48 10.28 10.02
C GLY A 371 -19.30 10.42 11.00
N ASP A 372 -18.29 9.55 10.89
CA ASP A 372 -17.13 9.46 11.79
C ASP A 372 -17.49 9.16 13.26
N GLU A 373 -18.69 8.58 13.53
CA GLU A 373 -19.06 8.11 14.85
C GLU A 373 -18.44 6.72 15.10
N LEU A 374 -17.88 6.52 16.31
CA LEU A 374 -17.31 5.23 16.69
C LEU A 374 -18.41 4.26 17.15
N PHE A 375 -18.22 2.96 16.86
CA PHE A 375 -19.11 1.90 17.38
C PHE A 375 -19.17 1.92 18.90
N GLY A 376 -18.04 1.99 19.55
CA GLY A 376 -17.88 2.23 20.99
C GLY A 376 -18.27 1.05 21.88
N MET A 377 -17.92 1.21 23.15
CA MET A 377 -18.09 0.17 24.18
C MET A 377 -19.56 -0.10 24.53
N GLU A 378 -20.41 0.92 24.47
CA GLU A 378 -21.84 0.77 24.82
C GLU A 378 -22.60 -0.10 23.81
N ARG A 379 -22.32 0.09 22.50
CA ARG A 379 -22.95 -0.74 21.47
C ARG A 379 -22.43 -2.17 21.54
N LEU A 380 -21.13 -2.36 21.75
CA LEU A 380 -20.52 -3.66 21.98
C LEU A 380 -21.23 -4.39 23.13
N GLN A 381 -21.30 -3.78 24.31
CA GLN A 381 -21.93 -4.38 25.49
C GLN A 381 -23.42 -4.73 25.25
N ARG A 382 -24.15 -3.83 24.58
CA ARG A 382 -25.56 -4.05 24.22
C ARG A 382 -25.76 -5.28 23.35
N VAL A 383 -24.92 -5.43 22.30
CA VAL A 383 -24.96 -6.60 21.42
C VAL A 383 -24.71 -7.89 22.19
N LEU A 384 -23.74 -7.91 23.10
CA LEU A 384 -23.42 -9.07 23.91
C LEU A 384 -24.57 -9.45 24.84
N LEU A 385 -25.18 -8.48 25.52
CA LEU A 385 -26.31 -8.72 26.44
C LEU A 385 -27.57 -9.20 25.72
N VAL A 386 -27.84 -8.72 24.52
CA VAL A 386 -28.99 -9.19 23.71
C VAL A 386 -28.80 -10.63 23.21
N ASN A 387 -27.56 -11.07 23.04
CA ASN A 387 -27.25 -12.39 22.49
C ASN A 387 -26.66 -13.38 23.52
N GLN A 388 -26.74 -13.09 24.79
CA GLN A 388 -26.09 -13.81 25.89
C GLN A 388 -26.45 -15.30 26.00
N ASP A 389 -27.68 -15.67 25.65
CA ASP A 389 -28.15 -17.07 25.71
C ASP A 389 -27.73 -17.89 24.48
N LYS A 390 -27.16 -17.26 23.49
CA LYS A 390 -26.78 -17.91 22.23
C LYS A 390 -25.45 -18.64 22.31
N PRO A 391 -25.21 -19.63 21.44
CA PRO A 391 -23.89 -20.25 21.28
C PRO A 391 -22.81 -19.25 20.94
N ALA A 392 -21.54 -19.54 21.26
CA ALA A 392 -20.40 -18.66 21.00
C ALA A 392 -20.30 -18.22 19.54
N ALA A 393 -20.61 -19.10 18.59
CA ALA A 393 -20.60 -18.78 17.15
C ALA A 393 -21.67 -17.74 16.77
N GLU A 394 -22.86 -17.81 17.37
CA GLU A 394 -23.94 -16.85 17.10
C GLU A 394 -23.68 -15.51 17.78
N ILE A 395 -23.06 -15.49 18.97
CA ILE A 395 -22.61 -14.24 19.62
C ILE A 395 -21.60 -13.51 18.72
N ALA A 396 -20.58 -14.24 18.24
CA ALA A 396 -19.58 -13.65 17.33
C ALA A 396 -20.22 -13.14 16.03
N SER A 397 -21.14 -13.89 15.43
CA SER A 397 -21.84 -13.48 14.21
C SER A 397 -22.79 -12.29 14.43
N ALA A 398 -23.42 -12.18 15.59
CA ALA A 398 -24.27 -11.04 15.94
C ALA A 398 -23.43 -9.76 16.07
N LEU A 399 -22.25 -9.86 16.67
CA LEU A 399 -21.33 -8.73 16.78
C LEU A 399 -20.79 -8.30 15.39
N GLU A 400 -20.37 -9.25 14.57
CA GLU A 400 -19.92 -8.99 13.19
C GLU A 400 -21.02 -8.31 12.37
N SER A 401 -22.26 -8.81 12.45
CA SER A 401 -23.42 -8.22 11.76
C SER A 401 -23.75 -6.80 12.26
N ALA A 402 -23.61 -6.55 13.56
CA ALA A 402 -23.84 -5.23 14.14
C ALA A 402 -22.77 -4.21 13.66
N LEU A 403 -21.51 -4.65 13.55
CA LEU A 403 -20.42 -3.84 12.99
C LEU A 403 -20.66 -3.53 11.52
N ASP A 404 -20.97 -4.54 10.69
CA ASP A 404 -21.22 -4.35 9.25
C ASP A 404 -22.42 -3.43 9.00
N GLN A 405 -23.48 -3.52 9.83
CA GLN A 405 -24.63 -2.61 9.75
C GLN A 405 -24.24 -1.18 10.14
N PHE A 406 -23.48 -1.01 11.20
CA PHE A 406 -23.07 0.28 11.72
C PHE A 406 -22.13 1.00 10.73
N THR A 407 -21.13 0.32 10.20
CA THR A 407 -20.17 0.86 9.23
C THR A 407 -20.74 0.97 7.81
N SER A 408 -22.00 0.55 7.56
CA SER A 408 -22.59 0.47 6.21
C SER A 408 -21.71 -0.35 5.26
N SER A 409 -21.05 -1.39 5.75
CA SER A 409 -20.11 -2.25 5.03
C SER A 409 -18.91 -1.52 4.44
N LEU A 410 -18.52 -0.38 5.00
CA LEU A 410 -17.26 0.28 4.66
C LEU A 410 -16.06 -0.64 5.01
N PRO A 411 -14.96 -0.56 4.27
CA PRO A 411 -13.74 -1.26 4.64
C PRO A 411 -13.30 -0.87 6.06
N PRO A 412 -12.86 -1.83 6.89
CA PRO A 412 -12.41 -1.54 8.24
C PRO A 412 -11.18 -0.62 8.23
N HIS A 413 -11.15 0.35 9.14
CA HIS A 413 -10.00 1.23 9.34
C HIS A 413 -8.86 0.55 10.07
N ASP A 414 -9.18 -0.42 10.94
CA ASP A 414 -8.23 -1.24 11.68
C ASP A 414 -8.58 -2.72 11.63
N ASP A 415 -7.62 -3.58 12.01
CA ASP A 415 -7.82 -5.00 12.08
C ASP A 415 -8.92 -5.33 13.10
N ILE A 416 -9.81 -6.24 12.77
CA ILE A 416 -10.91 -6.66 13.62
C ILE A 416 -10.69 -8.11 14.02
N THR A 417 -10.44 -8.32 15.31
CA THR A 417 -10.36 -9.65 15.91
C THR A 417 -11.36 -9.80 17.05
N ILE A 418 -12.12 -10.88 17.04
CA ILE A 418 -13.09 -11.23 18.07
C ILE A 418 -12.85 -12.68 18.46
N VAL A 419 -12.72 -12.93 19.75
CA VAL A 419 -12.61 -14.28 20.32
C VAL A 419 -13.67 -14.44 21.40
N VAL A 420 -14.58 -15.39 21.21
CA VAL A 420 -15.63 -15.73 22.17
C VAL A 420 -15.33 -17.07 22.79
N THR A 421 -15.31 -17.14 24.12
CA THR A 421 -15.16 -18.37 24.90
C THR A 421 -16.35 -18.51 25.86
N LYS A 422 -17.17 -19.53 25.70
CA LYS A 422 -18.38 -19.75 26.49
C LYS A 422 -18.34 -21.09 27.21
N ARG A 423 -18.70 -21.10 28.50
CA ARG A 423 -18.92 -22.31 29.26
C ARG A 423 -20.37 -22.77 29.11
N LYS A 424 -20.59 -24.07 28.75
CA LYS A 424 -21.93 -24.67 28.63
C LYS A 424 -22.53 -24.97 29.96
#